data_50392ca2cf8b6fe7e77df413e807a50d
#
_entry.id   50392ca2cf8b6fe7e77df413e807a50d
#
_cell.length_a   1.000
_cell.length_b   1.000
_cell.length_c   1.000
_cell.angle_alpha   90.00
_cell.angle_beta   90.00
_cell.angle_gamma   90.00
#
_symmetry.space_group_name_H-M   'P 1'
#
loop_
_entity.id
_entity.type
_entity.pdbx_description
1 polymer ?
#
loop_
_entity_poly.entity_id
_entity_poly.type
_entity_poly.pdbx_seq_one_letter_code
_entity_poly.pdbx_strand_id
1 'polypeptide(L)'
;MTTAQDLLDQLAVIDAGSELAQARETRDAATRHAQGSYETIFSADDGVDFTLAERLLLAENVARWHGDSQLASHYAERLNALPDEGNTARLESALDHGERLSFKPASATAAHLQALQQAGWSLDAIVTLSQLIAFVSFQTRQLRSYRLIGGHSVENASDRKIAAGYWRHDGKTHSGRSAPKVFTQAELGWEPWIPSKKLEEFDAEQQAILARFGHTDSDYFRLLGRNLPVLEQRTLTDKGIFYTSGGLPRKEREIAATVASKINGCIYCASVHSRKASQLSKQTEDVQRLIDTAPGGILSEGQSPRWQVQIDFAAALSATPPTASSAHIARLREEGLSTLEIVDLAQSTAFFAWANRLMLTLGEPFDD
;
A
#
# COMPACT_ATOMS: atom_id res chain seq x y z
N MET A 1 0.57 -28.84 15.15
CA MET A 1 0.21 -28.01 13.99
C MET A 1 1.44 -27.23 13.66
N THR A 2 2.13 -27.53 12.56
CA THR A 2 3.21 -26.70 12.05
C THR A 2 2.59 -25.36 11.67
N THR A 3 2.92 -24.29 12.39
CA THR A 3 2.60 -22.92 11.97
C THR A 3 3.13 -22.75 10.55
N ALA A 4 2.26 -22.36 9.62
CA ALA A 4 2.70 -22.05 8.26
C ALA A 4 3.83 -21.02 8.39
N GLN A 5 4.97 -21.30 7.73
CA GLN A 5 6.12 -20.41 7.80
C GLN A 5 5.78 -19.11 7.08
N ASP A 6 6.08 -17.96 7.69
CA ASP A 6 5.83 -16.64 7.11
C ASP A 6 6.55 -16.52 5.75
N LEU A 7 5.80 -16.15 4.71
CA LEU A 7 6.31 -16.05 3.35
C LEU A 7 7.43 -15.01 3.23
N LEU A 8 7.29 -13.88 3.93
CA LEU A 8 8.31 -12.82 3.86
C LEU A 8 9.61 -13.24 4.54
N ASP A 9 9.54 -14.00 5.65
CA ASP A 9 10.72 -14.55 6.31
C ASP A 9 11.48 -15.50 5.37
N GLN A 10 10.75 -16.32 4.61
CA GLN A 10 11.35 -17.24 3.64
C GLN A 10 12.02 -16.50 2.48
N LEU A 11 11.28 -15.61 1.81
CA LEU A 11 11.75 -14.93 0.59
C LEU A 11 12.78 -13.83 0.87
N ALA A 12 12.80 -13.27 2.06
CA ALA A 12 13.82 -12.30 2.49
C ALA A 12 15.03 -12.97 3.16
N VAL A 13 14.99 -14.28 3.35
CA VAL A 13 16.06 -15.08 3.99
C VAL A 13 16.43 -14.51 5.37
N ILE A 14 15.40 -14.35 6.22
CA ILE A 14 15.58 -13.76 7.55
C ILE A 14 16.14 -14.81 8.50
N ASP A 15 17.35 -14.56 9.02
CA ASP A 15 17.97 -15.44 10.00
C ASP A 15 17.24 -15.39 11.34
N ALA A 16 16.90 -16.57 11.87
CA ALA A 16 16.31 -16.69 13.20
C ALA A 16 17.29 -16.15 14.26
N GLY A 17 16.78 -15.28 15.15
CA GLY A 17 17.59 -14.64 16.18
C GLY A 17 18.32 -13.37 15.72
N SER A 18 18.23 -12.98 14.45
CA SER A 18 18.75 -11.69 13.98
C SER A 18 17.95 -10.52 14.59
N GLU A 19 18.54 -9.31 14.60
CA GLU A 19 17.82 -8.11 15.01
C GLU A 19 16.56 -7.86 14.18
N LEU A 20 16.60 -8.21 12.88
CA LEU A 20 15.43 -8.13 12.01
C LEU A 20 14.31 -9.08 12.43
N ALA A 21 14.66 -10.34 12.75
CA ALA A 21 13.69 -11.30 13.28
C ALA A 21 13.07 -10.82 14.58
N GLN A 22 13.87 -10.27 15.49
CA GLN A 22 13.39 -9.70 16.76
C GLN A 22 12.49 -8.49 16.55
N ALA A 23 12.81 -7.61 15.59
CA ALA A 23 11.97 -6.46 15.25
C ALA A 23 10.62 -6.91 14.69
N ARG A 24 10.58 -7.92 13.83
CA ARG A 24 9.35 -8.49 13.29
C ARG A 24 8.51 -9.18 14.38
N GLU A 25 9.15 -9.85 15.33
CA GLU A 25 8.49 -10.43 16.51
C GLU A 25 7.91 -9.33 17.40
N THR A 26 8.64 -8.24 17.63
CA THR A 26 8.14 -7.06 18.34
C THR A 26 6.90 -6.45 17.66
N ARG A 27 6.84 -6.53 16.33
CA ARG A 27 5.70 -6.11 15.48
C ARG A 27 4.82 -7.31 15.08
N ASP A 28 4.58 -8.23 16.00
CA ASP A 28 3.82 -9.47 15.75
C ASP A 28 2.49 -9.24 15.03
N ALA A 29 1.72 -8.23 15.43
CA ALA A 29 0.43 -7.92 14.80
C ALA A 29 0.61 -7.54 13.32
N ALA A 30 1.57 -6.66 13.00
CA ALA A 30 1.87 -6.29 11.61
C ALA A 30 2.38 -7.49 10.81
N THR A 31 3.26 -8.30 11.38
CA THR A 31 3.82 -9.51 10.76
C THR A 31 2.73 -10.53 10.45
N ARG A 32 1.97 -10.91 11.47
CA ARG A 32 0.93 -11.95 11.38
C ARG A 32 -0.21 -11.57 10.45
N HIS A 33 -0.65 -10.31 10.47
CA HIS A 33 -1.76 -9.88 9.63
C HIS A 33 -1.34 -9.54 8.18
N ALA A 34 -0.07 -9.23 7.93
CA ALA A 34 0.47 -9.22 6.57
C ALA A 34 0.45 -10.63 5.95
N GLN A 35 0.89 -11.65 6.71
CA GLN A 35 0.77 -13.05 6.32
C GLN A 35 -0.71 -13.46 6.15
N GLY A 36 -1.57 -13.09 7.08
CA GLY A 36 -3.02 -13.32 7.00
C GLY A 36 -3.69 -12.68 5.78
N SER A 37 -3.23 -11.50 5.38
CA SER A 37 -3.69 -10.84 4.13
C SER A 37 -3.31 -11.67 2.90
N TYR A 38 -2.08 -12.16 2.85
CA TYR A 38 -1.63 -13.06 1.78
C TYR A 38 -2.48 -14.33 1.72
N GLU A 39 -2.66 -15.01 2.85
CA GLU A 39 -3.43 -16.25 2.93
C GLU A 39 -4.89 -16.02 2.51
N THR A 40 -5.50 -14.94 2.97
CA THR A 40 -6.90 -14.61 2.66
C THR A 40 -7.10 -14.25 1.19
N ILE A 41 -6.23 -13.42 0.60
CA ILE A 41 -6.34 -13.03 -0.81
C ILE A 41 -6.15 -14.25 -1.73
N PHE A 42 -5.27 -15.18 -1.37
CA PHE A 42 -4.90 -16.34 -2.21
C PHE A 42 -5.53 -17.66 -1.77
N SER A 43 -6.50 -17.67 -0.84
CA SER A 43 -7.36 -18.82 -0.59
C SER A 43 -8.41 -18.99 -1.70
N ALA A 44 -8.91 -17.87 -2.23
CA ALA A 44 -10.00 -17.79 -3.20
C ALA A 44 -11.28 -18.53 -2.75
N ASP A 45 -11.44 -18.69 -1.43
CA ASP A 45 -12.62 -19.30 -0.79
C ASP A 45 -13.50 -18.22 -0.16
N ASP A 46 -13.71 -17.13 -0.90
CA ASP A 46 -14.44 -15.94 -0.45
C ASP A 46 -15.75 -15.72 -1.22
N GLY A 47 -16.10 -16.64 -2.11
CA GLY A 47 -17.32 -16.57 -2.93
C GLY A 47 -17.26 -15.48 -4.02
N VAL A 48 -16.11 -14.84 -4.22
CA VAL A 48 -15.92 -13.83 -5.26
C VAL A 48 -15.59 -14.52 -6.58
N ASP A 49 -16.22 -14.07 -7.66
CA ASP A 49 -15.91 -14.53 -9.02
C ASP A 49 -14.55 -14.00 -9.50
N PHE A 50 -13.50 -14.54 -8.90
CA PHE A 50 -12.11 -14.29 -9.18
C PHE A 50 -11.30 -15.53 -8.77
N THR A 51 -11.00 -16.39 -9.74
CA THR A 51 -10.42 -17.71 -9.48
C THR A 51 -9.00 -17.60 -8.91
N LEU A 52 -8.54 -18.63 -8.21
CA LEU A 52 -7.17 -18.68 -7.69
C LEU A 52 -6.13 -18.57 -8.83
N ALA A 53 -6.37 -19.21 -9.97
CA ALA A 53 -5.49 -19.15 -11.11
C ALA A 53 -5.39 -17.72 -11.69
N GLU A 54 -6.51 -17.01 -11.84
CA GLU A 54 -6.53 -15.60 -12.25
C GLU A 54 -5.79 -14.71 -11.24
N ARG A 55 -5.99 -14.96 -9.92
CA ARG A 55 -5.28 -14.21 -8.84
C ARG A 55 -3.78 -14.42 -8.91
N LEU A 56 -3.32 -15.64 -9.08
CA LEU A 56 -1.89 -15.96 -9.14
C LEU A 56 -1.22 -15.39 -10.39
N LEU A 57 -1.89 -15.44 -11.55
CA LEU A 57 -1.36 -14.88 -12.78
C LEU A 57 -1.26 -13.34 -12.71
N LEU A 58 -2.28 -12.68 -12.14
CA LEU A 58 -2.22 -11.24 -11.89
C LEU A 58 -1.10 -10.88 -10.90
N ALA A 59 -0.98 -11.62 -9.79
CA ALA A 59 0.04 -11.38 -8.77
C ALA A 59 1.46 -11.57 -9.29
N GLU A 60 1.70 -12.58 -10.13
CA GLU A 60 2.98 -12.80 -10.80
C GLU A 60 3.40 -11.58 -11.61
N ASN A 61 2.48 -11.05 -12.44
CA ASN A 61 2.75 -9.87 -13.26
C ASN A 61 3.00 -8.63 -12.40
N VAL A 62 2.19 -8.40 -11.36
CA VAL A 62 2.39 -7.27 -10.44
C VAL A 62 3.76 -7.36 -9.75
N ALA A 63 4.14 -8.52 -9.22
CA ALA A 63 5.45 -8.71 -8.59
C ALA A 63 6.60 -8.41 -9.57
N ARG A 64 6.46 -8.83 -10.82
CA ARG A 64 7.43 -8.58 -11.90
C ARG A 64 7.52 -7.08 -12.24
N TRP A 65 6.41 -6.37 -12.36
CA TRP A 65 6.39 -4.92 -12.61
C TRP A 65 7.02 -4.13 -11.46
N HIS A 66 6.89 -4.64 -10.23
CA HIS A 66 7.51 -4.04 -9.04
C HIS A 66 8.97 -4.49 -8.82
N GLY A 67 9.55 -5.25 -9.75
CA GLY A 67 10.97 -5.63 -9.74
C GLY A 67 11.35 -6.65 -8.65
N ASP A 68 10.44 -7.58 -8.32
CA ASP A 68 10.74 -8.69 -7.42
C ASP A 68 10.58 -10.03 -8.14
N SER A 69 11.68 -10.51 -8.73
CA SER A 69 11.71 -11.76 -9.50
C SER A 69 11.44 -12.99 -8.65
N GLN A 70 11.86 -12.99 -7.38
CA GLN A 70 11.63 -14.12 -6.49
C GLN A 70 10.16 -14.24 -6.08
N LEU A 71 9.52 -13.13 -5.78
CA LEU A 71 8.08 -13.12 -5.49
C LEU A 71 7.28 -13.50 -6.75
N ALA A 72 7.66 -13.02 -7.92
CA ALA A 72 7.04 -13.40 -9.20
C ALA A 72 7.17 -14.91 -9.43
N SER A 73 8.35 -15.49 -9.20
CA SER A 73 8.58 -16.96 -9.30
C SER A 73 7.70 -17.72 -8.31
N HIS A 74 7.56 -17.24 -7.08
CA HIS A 74 6.69 -17.87 -6.08
C HIS A 74 5.24 -17.97 -6.58
N TYR A 75 4.69 -16.89 -7.15
CA TYR A 75 3.33 -16.91 -7.70
C TYR A 75 3.22 -17.80 -8.94
N ALA A 76 4.22 -17.76 -9.83
CA ALA A 76 4.27 -18.64 -11.01
C ALA A 76 4.32 -20.13 -10.64
N GLU A 77 5.10 -20.50 -9.65
CA GLU A 77 5.19 -21.91 -9.16
C GLU A 77 3.84 -22.37 -8.59
N ARG A 78 3.17 -21.54 -7.84
CA ARG A 78 1.82 -21.85 -7.34
C ARG A 78 0.81 -22.00 -8.47
N LEU A 79 0.86 -21.14 -9.50
CA LEU A 79 0.00 -21.22 -10.67
C LEU A 79 0.24 -22.51 -11.45
N ASN A 80 1.51 -22.84 -11.69
CA ASN A 80 1.90 -24.07 -12.41
C ASN A 80 1.47 -25.36 -11.70
N ALA A 81 1.20 -25.31 -10.41
CA ALA A 81 0.66 -26.44 -9.64
C ALA A 81 -0.86 -26.64 -9.82
N LEU A 82 -1.55 -25.69 -10.47
CA LEU A 82 -2.99 -25.76 -10.72
C LEU A 82 -3.27 -26.39 -12.09
N PRO A 83 -4.45 -27.04 -12.25
CA PRO A 83 -4.88 -27.57 -13.55
C PRO A 83 -5.34 -26.47 -14.53
N ASP A 84 -5.68 -25.28 -14.02
CA ASP A 84 -6.11 -24.10 -14.77
C ASP A 84 -4.97 -23.07 -14.80
N GLU A 85 -4.67 -22.54 -15.98
CA GLU A 85 -3.62 -21.53 -16.19
C GLU A 85 -4.09 -20.10 -15.89
N GLY A 86 -5.38 -19.90 -15.56
CA GLY A 86 -5.95 -18.57 -15.25
C GLY A 86 -6.06 -17.62 -16.44
N ASN A 87 -5.72 -18.08 -17.64
CA ASN A 87 -5.72 -17.26 -18.86
C ASN A 87 -7.14 -17.15 -19.44
N THR A 88 -7.97 -16.32 -18.85
CA THR A 88 -9.34 -16.04 -19.28
C THR A 88 -9.41 -14.81 -20.18
N ALA A 89 -10.46 -14.70 -21.01
CA ALA A 89 -10.65 -13.56 -21.91
C ALA A 89 -10.76 -12.21 -21.16
N ARG A 90 -11.27 -12.22 -19.92
CA ARG A 90 -11.39 -11.00 -19.09
C ARG A 90 -10.07 -10.59 -18.42
N LEU A 91 -9.10 -11.49 -18.29
CA LEU A 91 -7.88 -11.26 -17.54
C LEU A 91 -7.02 -10.13 -18.14
N GLU A 92 -7.03 -9.96 -19.47
CA GLU A 92 -6.32 -8.86 -20.13
C GLU A 92 -6.69 -7.50 -19.52
N SER A 93 -7.98 -7.26 -19.27
CA SER A 93 -8.45 -6.03 -18.64
C SER A 93 -7.96 -5.86 -17.19
N ALA A 94 -7.83 -6.96 -16.45
CA ALA A 94 -7.26 -6.93 -15.09
C ALA A 94 -5.74 -6.69 -15.11
N LEU A 95 -5.02 -7.21 -16.10
CA LEU A 95 -3.60 -6.93 -16.29
C LEU A 95 -3.36 -5.45 -16.64
N ASP A 96 -4.13 -4.89 -17.58
CA ASP A 96 -4.08 -3.46 -17.91
C ASP A 96 -4.34 -2.57 -16.69
N HIS A 97 -5.31 -2.95 -15.87
CA HIS A 97 -5.61 -2.27 -14.63
C HIS A 97 -4.46 -2.40 -13.63
N GLY A 98 -3.88 -3.58 -13.49
CA GLY A 98 -2.73 -3.86 -12.63
C GLY A 98 -1.49 -3.07 -13.03
N GLU A 99 -1.18 -2.99 -14.32
CA GLU A 99 -0.07 -2.20 -14.84
C GLU A 99 -0.26 -0.71 -14.55
N ARG A 100 -1.47 -0.18 -14.77
CA ARG A 100 -1.80 1.22 -14.45
C ARG A 100 -1.62 1.51 -12.98
N LEU A 101 -2.17 0.68 -12.09
CA LEU A 101 -2.02 0.84 -10.64
C LEU A 101 -0.57 0.70 -10.18
N SER A 102 0.21 -0.11 -10.85
CA SER A 102 1.64 -0.27 -10.53
C SER A 102 2.43 0.98 -10.87
N PHE A 103 2.32 1.48 -12.10
CA PHE A 103 3.19 2.55 -12.61
C PHE A 103 2.59 3.96 -12.55
N LYS A 104 1.28 4.09 -12.66
CA LYS A 104 0.58 5.39 -12.77
C LYS A 104 -0.74 5.39 -11.98
N PRO A 105 -0.71 5.08 -10.65
CA PRO A 105 -1.94 4.95 -9.87
C PRO A 105 -2.80 6.21 -9.92
N ALA A 106 -2.21 7.40 -9.92
CA ALA A 106 -2.92 8.67 -9.99
C ALA A 106 -3.62 8.94 -11.34
N SER A 107 -3.38 8.12 -12.36
CA SER A 107 -4.07 8.23 -13.67
C SER A 107 -5.37 7.44 -13.75
N ALA A 108 -5.75 6.71 -12.72
CA ALA A 108 -7.00 5.94 -12.68
C ALA A 108 -8.23 6.88 -12.76
N THR A 109 -9.28 6.39 -13.38
CA THR A 109 -10.56 7.11 -13.55
C THR A 109 -11.73 6.14 -13.38
N ALA A 110 -12.94 6.68 -13.16
CA ALA A 110 -14.17 5.90 -13.12
C ALA A 110 -14.37 5.04 -14.38
N ALA A 111 -13.97 5.56 -15.56
CA ALA A 111 -14.08 4.83 -16.82
C ALA A 111 -13.26 3.53 -16.85
N HIS A 112 -12.14 3.47 -16.13
CA HIS A 112 -11.35 2.24 -16.03
C HIS A 112 -12.08 1.14 -15.25
N LEU A 113 -12.82 1.51 -14.19
CA LEU A 113 -13.67 0.54 -13.47
C LEU A 113 -14.86 0.09 -14.32
N GLN A 114 -15.46 0.99 -15.11
CA GLN A 114 -16.50 0.62 -16.07
C GLN A 114 -15.99 -0.36 -17.13
N ALA A 115 -14.77 -0.17 -17.63
CA ALA A 115 -14.15 -1.09 -18.57
C ALA A 115 -13.97 -2.50 -17.97
N LEU A 116 -13.60 -2.62 -16.69
CA LEU A 116 -13.53 -3.89 -15.98
C LEU A 116 -14.94 -4.57 -15.91
N GLN A 117 -15.98 -3.80 -15.59
CA GLN A 117 -17.35 -4.32 -15.56
C GLN A 117 -17.78 -4.81 -16.94
N GLN A 118 -17.49 -4.07 -18.01
CA GLN A 118 -17.77 -4.47 -19.40
C GLN A 118 -17.02 -5.73 -19.83
N ALA A 119 -15.82 -5.95 -19.28
CA ALA A 119 -15.06 -7.19 -19.48
C ALA A 119 -15.59 -8.39 -18.69
N GLY A 120 -16.63 -8.21 -17.85
CA GLY A 120 -17.29 -9.28 -17.12
C GLY A 120 -16.88 -9.41 -15.65
N TRP A 121 -16.10 -8.46 -15.08
CA TRP A 121 -15.77 -8.46 -13.67
C TRP A 121 -16.95 -7.92 -12.83
N SER A 122 -17.35 -8.66 -11.80
CA SER A 122 -18.31 -8.18 -10.81
C SER A 122 -17.71 -7.06 -9.94
N LEU A 123 -18.57 -6.30 -9.25
CA LEU A 123 -18.10 -5.25 -8.33
C LEU A 123 -17.21 -5.82 -7.21
N ASP A 124 -17.59 -6.98 -6.66
CA ASP A 124 -16.82 -7.65 -5.62
C ASP A 124 -15.46 -8.15 -6.15
N ALA A 125 -15.43 -8.64 -7.40
CA ALA A 125 -14.20 -9.02 -8.06
C ALA A 125 -13.29 -7.79 -8.34
N ILE A 126 -13.85 -6.67 -8.78
CA ILE A 126 -13.10 -5.42 -9.00
C ILE A 126 -12.44 -4.93 -7.72
N VAL A 127 -13.14 -4.94 -6.59
CA VAL A 127 -12.57 -4.60 -5.29
C VAL A 127 -11.48 -5.59 -4.90
N THR A 128 -11.71 -6.89 -5.07
CA THR A 128 -10.76 -7.93 -4.70
C THR A 128 -9.49 -7.88 -5.56
N LEU A 129 -9.60 -7.70 -6.88
CA LEU A 129 -8.42 -7.57 -7.74
C LEU A 129 -7.64 -6.27 -7.47
N SER A 130 -8.32 -5.19 -7.11
CA SER A 130 -7.67 -3.94 -6.69
C SER A 130 -6.92 -4.13 -5.36
N GLN A 131 -7.51 -4.85 -4.41
CA GLN A 131 -6.86 -5.26 -3.16
C GLN A 131 -5.61 -6.11 -3.44
N LEU A 132 -5.70 -7.09 -4.33
CA LEU A 132 -4.58 -7.97 -4.70
C LEU A 132 -3.41 -7.16 -5.28
N ILE A 133 -3.66 -6.31 -6.27
CA ILE A 133 -2.64 -5.48 -6.91
C ILE A 133 -1.95 -4.59 -5.86
N ALA A 134 -2.74 -3.92 -5.04
CA ALA A 134 -2.25 -3.03 -4.00
C ALA A 134 -1.47 -3.78 -2.91
N PHE A 135 -1.96 -4.95 -2.50
CA PHE A 135 -1.28 -5.82 -1.53
C PHE A 135 0.07 -6.32 -2.05
N VAL A 136 0.16 -6.80 -3.29
CA VAL A 136 1.44 -7.23 -3.87
C VAL A 136 2.43 -6.07 -3.95
N SER A 137 1.96 -4.86 -4.23
CA SER A 137 2.79 -3.64 -4.16
C SER A 137 3.37 -3.39 -2.76
N PHE A 138 2.60 -3.66 -1.71
CA PHE A 138 3.05 -3.63 -0.32
C PHE A 138 4.05 -4.76 -0.03
N GLN A 139 3.75 -5.97 -0.46
CA GLN A 139 4.59 -7.16 -0.27
C GLN A 139 6.01 -6.97 -0.83
N THR A 140 6.11 -6.48 -2.08
CA THR A 140 7.40 -6.24 -2.74
C THR A 140 8.27 -5.24 -1.97
N ARG A 141 7.66 -4.22 -1.37
CA ARG A 141 8.37 -3.21 -0.60
C ARG A 141 8.82 -3.71 0.76
N GLN A 142 8.03 -4.57 1.40
CA GLN A 142 8.46 -5.25 2.62
C GLN A 142 9.64 -6.18 2.34
N LEU A 143 9.55 -7.04 1.31
CA LEU A 143 10.63 -7.94 0.93
C LEU A 143 11.92 -7.20 0.63
N ARG A 144 11.85 -6.13 -0.15
CA ARG A 144 13.01 -5.30 -0.44
C ARG A 144 13.65 -4.74 0.82
N SER A 145 12.83 -4.18 1.71
CA SER A 145 13.31 -3.59 2.95
C SER A 145 13.97 -4.62 3.86
N TYR A 146 13.37 -5.79 4.02
CA TYR A 146 13.92 -6.85 4.87
C TYR A 146 15.21 -7.44 4.29
N ARG A 147 15.31 -7.62 2.97
CA ARG A 147 16.57 -8.01 2.31
C ARG A 147 17.67 -6.99 2.56
N LEU A 148 17.38 -5.70 2.39
CA LEU A 148 18.36 -4.63 2.64
C LEU A 148 18.80 -4.55 4.10
N ILE A 149 17.87 -4.65 5.05
CA ILE A 149 18.17 -4.67 6.49
C ILE A 149 19.02 -5.90 6.85
N GLY A 150 18.73 -7.05 6.24
CA GLY A 150 19.47 -8.30 6.39
C GLY A 150 20.82 -8.33 5.66
N GLY A 151 21.19 -7.27 4.92
CA GLY A 151 22.45 -7.18 4.19
C GLY A 151 22.47 -7.89 2.83
N HIS A 152 21.31 -8.28 2.31
CA HIS A 152 21.19 -8.93 0.99
C HIS A 152 21.10 -7.90 -0.14
N SER A 153 21.54 -8.30 -1.33
CA SER A 153 21.41 -7.51 -2.54
C SER A 153 19.95 -7.48 -3.03
N VAL A 154 19.59 -6.41 -3.72
CA VAL A 154 18.27 -6.23 -4.33
C VAL A 154 18.41 -5.73 -5.77
N GLU A 155 17.40 -6.02 -6.59
CA GLU A 155 17.33 -5.54 -7.97
C GLU A 155 17.10 -4.02 -8.01
N ASN A 156 17.50 -3.36 -9.09
CA ASN A 156 17.22 -1.93 -9.35
C ASN A 156 17.65 -0.97 -8.20
N ALA A 157 18.66 -1.33 -7.40
CA ALA A 157 19.18 -0.46 -6.35
C ALA A 157 19.79 0.81 -6.93
N SER A 158 19.42 1.98 -6.39
CA SER A 158 19.93 3.28 -6.84
C SER A 158 19.89 4.29 -5.70
N ASP A 159 20.91 5.14 -5.62
CA ASP A 159 20.99 6.26 -4.67
C ASP A 159 20.40 7.55 -5.24
N ARG A 160 19.88 7.50 -6.46
CA ARG A 160 19.21 8.65 -7.09
C ARG A 160 17.98 9.03 -6.26
N LYS A 161 17.88 10.31 -5.94
CA LYS A 161 16.70 10.87 -5.26
C LYS A 161 15.47 10.76 -6.18
N ILE A 162 14.36 10.35 -5.57
CA ILE A 162 13.08 10.20 -6.26
C ILE A 162 12.27 11.47 -6.09
N ALA A 163 11.81 12.02 -7.20
CA ALA A 163 11.01 13.23 -7.22
C ALA A 163 9.55 12.96 -6.85
N ALA A 164 8.88 14.00 -6.32
CA ALA A 164 7.45 14.00 -6.08
C ALA A 164 6.66 13.70 -7.35
N GLY A 165 5.60 12.90 -7.22
CA GLY A 165 4.76 12.47 -8.32
C GLY A 165 3.73 13.51 -8.74
N TYR A 166 3.07 13.22 -9.86
CA TYR A 166 1.94 14.00 -10.35
C TYR A 166 0.64 13.44 -9.79
N TRP A 167 -0.38 14.27 -9.73
CA TRP A 167 -1.76 13.84 -9.43
C TRP A 167 -2.70 14.35 -10.54
N ARG A 168 -3.80 13.65 -10.74
CA ARG A 168 -4.85 14.10 -11.65
C ARG A 168 -5.73 15.14 -10.94
N HIS A 169 -6.06 16.23 -11.63
CA HIS A 169 -6.99 17.23 -11.15
C HIS A 169 -7.82 17.81 -12.31
N ASP A 170 -9.06 17.39 -12.42
CA ASP A 170 -9.94 17.83 -13.50
C ASP A 170 -10.84 19.01 -13.09
N GLY A 171 -10.60 19.58 -11.91
CA GLY A 171 -11.40 20.68 -11.33
C GLY A 171 -12.72 20.24 -10.73
N LYS A 172 -13.30 19.13 -11.20
CA LYS A 172 -14.51 18.51 -10.68
C LYS A 172 -14.38 17.01 -10.59
N THR A 173 -15.03 16.43 -9.58
CA THR A 173 -15.16 15.00 -9.42
C THR A 173 -16.17 14.39 -10.40
N HIS A 174 -16.25 13.07 -10.44
CA HIS A 174 -17.22 12.32 -11.22
C HIS A 174 -18.70 12.74 -10.91
N SER A 175 -19.00 13.05 -9.66
CA SER A 175 -20.34 13.53 -9.25
C SER A 175 -20.55 15.04 -9.46
N GLY A 176 -19.53 15.78 -9.91
CA GLY A 176 -19.59 17.22 -10.16
C GLY A 176 -19.21 18.10 -8.97
N ARG A 177 -18.70 17.52 -7.85
CA ARG A 177 -18.17 18.28 -6.71
C ARG A 177 -16.85 18.97 -7.09
N SER A 178 -16.42 19.96 -6.29
CA SER A 178 -15.11 20.57 -6.45
C SER A 178 -14.01 19.56 -6.12
N ALA A 179 -13.05 19.39 -7.02
CA ALA A 179 -11.90 18.55 -6.79
C ALA A 179 -10.71 19.37 -6.28
N PRO A 180 -9.91 18.84 -5.33
CA PRO A 180 -8.74 19.56 -4.82
C PRO A 180 -7.70 19.77 -5.92
N LYS A 181 -7.20 21.01 -6.00
CA LYS A 181 -6.25 21.43 -7.05
C LYS A 181 -4.78 21.24 -6.66
N VAL A 182 -4.51 21.20 -5.37
CA VAL A 182 -3.16 21.12 -4.80
C VAL A 182 -3.15 20.18 -3.60
N PHE A 183 -1.99 19.64 -3.29
CA PHE A 183 -1.81 18.95 -2.02
C PHE A 183 -2.03 19.91 -0.86
N THR A 184 -2.67 19.44 0.21
CA THR A 184 -3.10 20.28 1.33
C THR A 184 -3.09 19.48 2.63
N GLN A 185 -3.02 20.17 3.76
CA GLN A 185 -3.31 19.61 5.09
C GLN A 185 -4.76 19.80 5.52
N ALA A 186 -5.60 20.46 4.72
CA ALA A 186 -7.03 20.62 4.99
C ALA A 186 -7.75 19.25 4.92
N GLU A 187 -8.89 19.15 5.58
CA GLU A 187 -9.77 18.00 5.43
C GLU A 187 -10.33 17.94 4.02
N LEU A 188 -10.43 16.73 3.50
CA LEU A 188 -11.01 16.42 2.20
C LEU A 188 -12.07 15.35 2.39
N GLY A 189 -13.13 15.41 1.62
CA GLY A 189 -14.05 14.30 1.44
C GLY A 189 -13.47 13.29 0.43
N TRP A 190 -14.12 12.12 0.33
CA TRP A 190 -13.80 11.10 -0.67
C TRP A 190 -15.09 10.44 -1.15
N GLU A 191 -15.21 10.21 -2.45
CA GLU A 191 -16.37 9.56 -3.03
C GLU A 191 -15.97 8.37 -3.90
N PRO A 192 -16.71 7.24 -3.81
CA PRO A 192 -16.45 6.04 -4.61
C PRO A 192 -16.91 6.20 -6.05
N TRP A 193 -16.22 5.54 -7.00
CA TRP A 193 -16.64 5.43 -8.40
C TRP A 193 -17.56 4.25 -8.70
N ILE A 194 -17.61 3.28 -7.79
CA ILE A 194 -18.56 2.16 -7.82
C ILE A 194 -19.31 2.11 -6.49
N PRO A 195 -20.52 1.57 -6.44
CA PRO A 195 -21.35 1.62 -5.23
C PRO A 195 -20.70 0.91 -4.04
N SER A 196 -20.60 1.61 -2.90
CA SER A 196 -20.36 0.97 -1.60
C SER A 196 -21.58 0.13 -1.22
N LYS A 197 -21.36 -0.99 -0.51
CA LYS A 197 -22.48 -1.71 0.08
C LYS A 197 -23.13 -0.85 1.17
N LYS A 198 -24.46 -0.88 1.24
CA LYS A 198 -25.17 -0.29 2.36
C LYS A 198 -25.01 -1.17 3.59
N LEU A 199 -25.13 -0.58 4.78
CA LEU A 199 -24.91 -1.34 6.02
C LEU A 199 -25.88 -2.54 6.16
N GLU A 200 -27.13 -2.37 5.73
CA GLU A 200 -28.15 -3.41 5.73
C GLU A 200 -27.90 -4.56 4.74
N GLU A 201 -26.96 -4.41 3.81
CA GLU A 201 -26.53 -5.50 2.90
C GLU A 201 -25.49 -6.43 3.53
N PHE A 202 -25.00 -6.09 4.72
CA PHE A 202 -24.13 -6.94 5.53
C PHE A 202 -24.98 -7.69 6.55
N ASP A 203 -24.70 -8.96 6.81
CA ASP A 203 -25.31 -9.70 7.90
C ASP A 203 -24.85 -9.19 9.28
N ALA A 204 -25.46 -9.70 10.36
CA ALA A 204 -25.18 -9.21 11.72
C ALA A 204 -23.73 -9.43 12.15
N GLU A 205 -23.10 -10.53 11.75
CA GLU A 205 -21.69 -10.82 12.05
C GLU A 205 -20.76 -9.86 11.30
N GLN A 206 -21.01 -9.65 10.02
CA GLN A 206 -20.28 -8.71 9.16
C GLN A 206 -20.41 -7.27 9.66
N GLN A 207 -21.61 -6.84 10.08
CA GLN A 207 -21.83 -5.53 10.68
C GLN A 207 -21.03 -5.38 11.98
N ALA A 208 -20.95 -6.42 12.81
CA ALA A 208 -20.16 -6.41 14.04
C ALA A 208 -18.66 -6.25 13.76
N ILE A 209 -18.14 -6.87 12.68
CA ILE A 209 -16.74 -6.68 12.24
C ILE A 209 -16.51 -5.23 11.82
N LEU A 210 -17.39 -4.65 10.99
CA LEU A 210 -17.28 -3.24 10.58
C LEU A 210 -17.34 -2.30 11.78
N ALA A 211 -18.26 -2.53 12.73
CA ALA A 211 -18.41 -1.72 13.94
C ALA A 211 -17.17 -1.77 14.84
N ARG A 212 -16.57 -2.95 14.99
CA ARG A 212 -15.33 -3.14 15.79
C ARG A 212 -14.19 -2.25 15.33
N PHE A 213 -14.12 -1.96 14.04
CA PHE A 213 -13.08 -1.13 13.43
C PHE A 213 -13.50 0.33 13.19
N GLY A 214 -14.75 0.71 13.47
CA GLY A 214 -15.30 2.02 13.20
C GLY A 214 -15.53 2.27 11.69
N HIS A 215 -15.90 1.24 10.95
CA HIS A 215 -16.03 1.28 9.49
C HIS A 215 -17.48 1.39 9.00
N THR A 216 -18.46 1.43 9.89
CA THR A 216 -19.90 1.42 9.57
C THR A 216 -20.36 2.61 8.73
N ASP A 217 -19.80 3.80 9.01
CA ASP A 217 -20.24 5.06 8.39
C ASP A 217 -19.33 5.54 7.25
N SER A 218 -18.32 4.74 6.89
CA SER A 218 -17.38 5.08 5.84
C SER A 218 -17.72 4.40 4.52
N ASP A 219 -18.02 5.18 3.49
CA ASP A 219 -18.22 4.67 2.13
C ASP A 219 -17.01 3.90 1.62
N TYR A 220 -15.79 4.38 1.92
CA TYR A 220 -14.56 3.70 1.56
C TYR A 220 -14.46 2.30 2.18
N PHE A 221 -14.67 2.19 3.49
CA PHE A 221 -14.56 0.89 4.16
C PHE A 221 -15.73 -0.05 3.82
N ARG A 222 -16.94 0.46 3.62
CA ARG A 222 -18.05 -0.36 3.13
C ARG A 222 -17.85 -0.82 1.68
N LEU A 223 -17.14 -0.02 0.88
CA LEU A 223 -16.71 -0.45 -0.46
C LEU A 223 -15.71 -1.61 -0.37
N LEU A 224 -14.66 -1.46 0.45
CA LEU A 224 -13.69 -2.55 0.70
C LEU A 224 -14.34 -3.77 1.37
N GLY A 225 -15.41 -3.58 2.11
CA GLY A 225 -16.24 -4.63 2.71
C GLY A 225 -16.91 -5.56 1.69
N ARG A 226 -16.85 -5.27 0.38
CA ARG A 226 -17.23 -6.22 -0.68
C ARG A 226 -16.39 -7.50 -0.65
N ASN A 227 -15.20 -7.45 -0.06
CA ASN A 227 -14.45 -8.61 0.41
C ASN A 227 -14.04 -8.37 1.86
N LEU A 228 -14.94 -8.68 2.78
CA LEU A 228 -14.78 -8.36 4.19
C LEU A 228 -13.60 -9.09 4.86
N PRO A 229 -13.32 -10.38 4.59
CA PRO A 229 -12.15 -11.05 5.16
C PRO A 229 -10.83 -10.36 4.79
N VAL A 230 -10.68 -9.90 3.55
CA VAL A 230 -9.49 -9.15 3.11
C VAL A 230 -9.42 -7.79 3.81
N LEU A 231 -10.54 -7.07 3.92
CA LEU A 231 -10.61 -5.80 4.66
C LEU A 231 -10.20 -5.97 6.13
N GLU A 232 -10.66 -7.03 6.78
CA GLU A 232 -10.34 -7.31 8.18
C GLU A 232 -8.82 -7.47 8.37
N GLN A 233 -8.16 -8.29 7.57
CA GLN A 233 -6.71 -8.50 7.64
C GLN A 233 -5.94 -7.22 7.31
N ARG A 234 -6.39 -6.45 6.30
CA ARG A 234 -5.81 -5.15 5.97
C ARG A 234 -5.89 -4.17 7.14
N THR A 235 -7.05 -4.08 7.79
CA THR A 235 -7.25 -3.19 8.94
C THR A 235 -6.38 -3.59 10.13
N LEU A 236 -6.23 -4.88 10.39
CA LEU A 236 -5.37 -5.39 11.45
C LEU A 236 -3.88 -5.17 11.13
N THR A 237 -3.50 -5.25 9.86
CA THR A 237 -2.14 -4.89 9.39
C THR A 237 -1.86 -3.41 9.66
N ASP A 238 -2.77 -2.52 9.26
CA ASP A 238 -2.68 -1.08 9.51
C ASP A 238 -2.52 -0.78 11.01
N LYS A 239 -3.36 -1.39 11.84
CA LYS A 239 -3.27 -1.21 13.30
C LYS A 239 -1.95 -1.72 13.86
N GLY A 240 -1.44 -2.84 13.38
CA GLY A 240 -0.14 -3.38 13.79
C GLY A 240 1.04 -2.48 13.42
N ILE A 241 0.94 -1.74 12.33
CA ILE A 241 1.97 -0.81 11.86
C ILE A 241 1.87 0.55 12.57
N PHE A 242 0.68 1.15 12.61
CA PHE A 242 0.52 2.54 13.04
C PHE A 242 0.09 2.73 14.49
N TYR A 243 -0.59 1.77 15.09
CA TYR A 243 -1.17 1.88 16.44
C TYR A 243 -0.42 1.01 17.46
N THR A 244 0.90 1.00 17.37
CA THR A 244 1.81 0.27 18.25
C THR A 244 2.79 1.24 18.92
N SER A 245 3.31 0.87 20.08
CA SER A 245 4.22 1.70 20.86
C SER A 245 5.69 1.31 20.68
N GLY A 246 6.60 2.22 21.07
CA GLY A 246 8.04 2.04 20.91
C GLY A 246 8.50 2.14 19.44
N GLY A 247 9.79 1.96 19.22
CA GLY A 247 10.41 2.08 17.89
C GLY A 247 10.30 3.49 17.32
N LEU A 248 10.03 3.58 16.01
CA LEU A 248 9.93 4.87 15.32
C LEU A 248 8.77 5.70 15.87
N PRO A 249 8.98 6.96 16.26
CA PRO A 249 7.91 7.83 16.73
C PRO A 249 6.74 7.91 15.72
N ARG A 250 5.50 7.92 16.20
CA ARG A 250 4.31 7.97 15.35
C ARG A 250 4.36 9.12 14.34
N LYS A 251 4.84 10.29 14.72
CA LYS A 251 4.99 11.44 13.82
C LYS A 251 5.83 11.11 12.58
N GLU A 252 6.89 10.31 12.73
CA GLU A 252 7.77 9.92 11.62
C GLU A 252 7.15 8.83 10.75
N ARG A 253 6.33 7.94 11.31
CA ARG A 253 5.51 7.02 10.52
C ARG A 253 4.47 7.76 9.67
N GLU A 254 3.89 8.83 10.18
CA GLU A 254 2.98 9.70 9.43
C GLU A 254 3.71 10.49 8.32
N ILE A 255 4.97 10.91 8.55
CA ILE A 255 5.83 11.49 7.50
C ILE A 255 6.07 10.46 6.40
N ALA A 256 6.40 9.22 6.73
CA ALA A 256 6.59 8.15 5.74
C ALA A 256 5.32 7.93 4.87
N ALA A 257 4.15 7.90 5.51
CA ALA A 257 2.86 7.82 4.82
C ALA A 257 2.63 9.02 3.89
N THR A 258 2.97 10.23 4.33
CA THR A 258 2.87 11.45 3.53
C THR A 258 3.80 11.41 2.32
N VAL A 259 5.05 10.98 2.50
CA VAL A 259 6.03 10.83 1.41
C VAL A 259 5.53 9.84 0.37
N ALA A 260 5.11 8.64 0.78
CA ALA A 260 4.56 7.64 -0.14
C ALA A 260 3.37 8.21 -0.93
N SER A 261 2.49 8.95 -0.27
CA SER A 261 1.32 9.56 -0.88
C SER A 261 1.70 10.66 -1.89
N LYS A 262 2.75 11.44 -1.62
CA LYS A 262 3.29 12.45 -2.55
C LYS A 262 3.94 11.79 -3.78
N ILE A 263 4.62 10.66 -3.62
CA ILE A 263 5.23 9.91 -4.73
C ILE A 263 4.14 9.27 -5.61
N ASN A 264 3.10 8.69 -5.00
CA ASN A 264 2.02 8.01 -5.72
C ASN A 264 0.93 8.98 -6.24
N GLY A 265 0.97 10.25 -5.87
CA GLY A 265 -0.03 11.24 -6.27
C GLY A 265 -1.37 11.12 -5.53
N CYS A 266 -1.40 10.54 -4.33
CA CYS A 266 -2.62 10.40 -3.52
C CYS A 266 -2.84 11.61 -2.62
N ILE A 267 -3.58 12.60 -3.13
CA ILE A 267 -3.81 13.87 -2.42
C ILE A 267 -4.64 13.67 -1.14
N TYR A 268 -5.61 12.75 -1.15
CA TYR A 268 -6.42 12.44 0.04
C TYR A 268 -5.55 11.88 1.19
N CYS A 269 -4.78 10.83 0.93
CA CYS A 269 -3.91 10.25 1.95
C CYS A 269 -2.86 11.27 2.44
N ALA A 270 -2.28 12.05 1.51
CA ALA A 270 -1.33 13.09 1.88
C ALA A 270 -1.95 14.12 2.84
N SER A 271 -3.21 14.54 2.63
CA SER A 271 -3.89 15.49 3.51
C SER A 271 -4.09 14.92 4.92
N VAL A 272 -4.54 13.68 5.04
CA VAL A 272 -4.78 13.01 6.32
C VAL A 272 -3.49 12.86 7.12
N HIS A 273 -2.45 12.32 6.49
CA HIS A 273 -1.22 11.94 7.19
C HIS A 273 -0.29 13.12 7.46
N SER A 274 -0.25 14.11 6.58
CA SER A 274 0.48 15.35 6.83
C SER A 274 -0.14 16.15 7.98
N ARG A 275 -1.46 16.28 8.02
CA ARG A 275 -2.16 16.90 9.15
C ARG A 275 -1.86 16.21 10.46
N LYS A 276 -1.87 14.86 10.47
CA LYS A 276 -1.51 14.06 11.65
C LYS A 276 -0.05 14.25 12.04
N ALA A 277 0.86 14.26 11.07
CA ALA A 277 2.28 14.52 11.30
C ALA A 277 2.51 15.90 11.94
N SER A 278 1.84 16.97 11.43
CA SER A 278 1.90 18.31 12.00
C SER A 278 1.39 18.34 13.45
N GLN A 279 0.26 17.69 13.71
CA GLN A 279 -0.33 17.61 15.06
C GLN A 279 0.61 16.94 16.07
N LEU A 280 1.25 15.85 15.67
CA LEU A 280 2.12 15.06 16.55
C LEU A 280 3.52 15.64 16.70
N SER A 281 4.08 16.21 15.63
CA SER A 281 5.46 16.74 15.64
C SER A 281 5.55 18.16 16.18
N LYS A 282 4.49 18.95 16.02
CA LYS A 282 4.50 20.41 16.20
C LYS A 282 5.46 21.13 15.22
N GLN A 283 5.88 20.45 14.15
CA GLN A 283 6.77 20.95 13.10
C GLN A 283 5.97 21.23 11.83
N THR A 284 4.92 22.04 11.95
CA THR A 284 3.94 22.27 10.88
C THR A 284 4.57 22.85 9.62
N GLU A 285 5.58 23.70 9.73
CA GLU A 285 6.28 24.30 8.59
C GLU A 285 7.09 23.26 7.80
N ASP A 286 7.77 22.35 8.50
CA ASP A 286 8.53 21.27 7.84
C ASP A 286 7.61 20.28 7.14
N VAL A 287 6.47 19.96 7.75
CA VAL A 287 5.44 19.12 7.11
C VAL A 287 4.81 19.86 5.92
N GLN A 288 4.54 21.17 6.05
CA GLN A 288 4.00 21.97 4.95
C GLN A 288 4.97 22.01 3.76
N ARG A 289 6.29 22.07 4.01
CA ARG A 289 7.31 22.00 2.96
C ARG A 289 7.20 20.71 2.12
N LEU A 290 6.90 19.56 2.75
CA LEU A 290 6.61 18.32 2.01
C LEU A 290 5.38 18.48 1.11
N ILE A 291 4.33 19.07 1.65
CA ILE A 291 3.06 19.27 0.93
C ILE A 291 3.26 20.23 -0.25
N ASP A 292 4.01 21.30 -0.06
CA ASP A 292 4.26 22.34 -1.08
C ASP A 292 5.27 21.90 -2.15
N THR A 293 6.01 20.81 -1.94
CA THR A 293 6.93 20.30 -2.95
C THR A 293 6.18 19.98 -4.24
N ALA A 294 6.51 20.70 -5.30
CA ALA A 294 5.88 20.54 -6.61
C ALA A 294 6.23 19.16 -7.24
N PRO A 295 5.41 18.65 -8.17
CA PRO A 295 5.79 17.50 -8.98
C PRO A 295 7.18 17.71 -9.60
N GLY A 296 8.03 16.69 -9.55
CA GLY A 296 9.42 16.77 -9.98
C GLY A 296 10.42 17.31 -8.94
N GLY A 297 9.93 17.90 -7.84
CA GLY A 297 10.78 18.38 -6.74
C GLY A 297 11.21 17.24 -5.80
N ILE A 298 12.22 17.49 -5.01
CA ILE A 298 12.78 16.53 -4.04
C ILE A 298 12.20 16.79 -2.66
N LEU A 299 11.51 15.81 -2.09
CA LEU A 299 10.78 15.94 -0.83
C LEU A 299 11.67 16.15 0.39
N SER A 300 12.91 15.68 0.36
CA SER A 300 13.86 15.82 1.47
C SER A 300 14.56 17.20 1.54
N GLU A 301 14.42 18.04 0.52
CA GLU A 301 15.04 19.37 0.51
C GLU A 301 14.51 20.24 1.65
N GLY A 302 15.44 20.88 2.37
CA GLY A 302 15.13 21.78 3.47
C GLY A 302 14.66 21.10 4.76
N GLN A 303 14.68 19.77 4.82
CA GLN A 303 14.33 19.01 6.01
C GLN A 303 15.53 18.84 6.96
N SER A 304 15.27 18.50 8.24
CA SER A 304 16.34 18.16 9.19
C SER A 304 17.11 16.91 8.74
N PRO A 305 18.39 16.73 9.13
CA PRO A 305 19.18 15.57 8.73
C PRO A 305 18.47 14.23 9.00
N ARG A 306 17.88 14.06 10.17
CA ARG A 306 17.12 12.86 10.53
C ARG A 306 15.92 12.63 9.61
N TRP A 307 15.16 13.67 9.26
CA TRP A 307 14.03 13.53 8.35
C TRP A 307 14.47 13.37 6.91
N GLN A 308 15.57 13.99 6.48
CA GLN A 308 16.10 13.83 5.12
C GLN A 308 16.35 12.35 4.77
N VAL A 309 17.06 11.63 5.63
CA VAL A 309 17.39 10.21 5.37
C VAL A 309 16.16 9.32 5.38
N GLN A 310 15.19 9.60 6.24
CA GLN A 310 13.91 8.87 6.27
C GLN A 310 13.06 9.16 5.03
N ILE A 311 12.98 10.42 4.61
CA ILE A 311 12.22 10.85 3.42
C ILE A 311 12.86 10.27 2.15
N ASP A 312 14.18 10.31 2.00
CA ASP A 312 14.89 9.76 0.85
C ASP A 312 14.66 8.24 0.75
N PHE A 313 14.73 7.51 1.87
CA PHE A 313 14.43 6.09 1.90
C PHE A 313 12.95 5.82 1.53
N ALA A 314 12.01 6.53 2.14
CA ALA A 314 10.58 6.36 1.88
C ALA A 314 10.23 6.67 0.41
N ALA A 315 10.83 7.70 -0.17
CA ALA A 315 10.66 8.04 -1.58
C ALA A 315 11.21 6.94 -2.51
N ALA A 316 12.42 6.47 -2.24
CA ALA A 316 13.05 5.39 -3.01
C ALA A 316 12.28 4.06 -2.90
N LEU A 317 11.73 3.76 -1.73
CA LEU A 317 10.89 2.58 -1.51
C LEU A 317 9.53 2.69 -2.21
N SER A 318 9.00 3.92 -2.36
CA SER A 318 7.70 4.18 -2.99
C SER A 318 7.75 4.22 -4.52
N ALA A 319 8.92 4.36 -5.13
CA ALA A 319 9.09 4.29 -6.57
C ALA A 319 8.62 2.94 -7.14
N THR A 320 8.30 2.89 -8.43
CA THR A 320 7.94 1.64 -9.12
C THR A 320 8.80 1.49 -10.39
N PRO A 321 9.67 0.44 -10.46
CA PRO A 321 10.03 -0.44 -9.35
C PRO A 321 10.73 0.32 -8.20
N PRO A 322 10.69 -0.19 -6.96
CA PRO A 322 11.40 0.42 -5.84
C PRO A 322 12.91 0.48 -6.09
N THR A 323 13.56 1.57 -5.67
CA THR A 323 14.99 1.80 -5.88
C THR A 323 15.81 1.88 -4.59
N ALA A 324 15.17 1.79 -3.41
CA ALA A 324 15.87 1.79 -2.13
C ALA A 324 17.08 0.84 -2.14
N SER A 325 18.20 1.29 -1.59
CA SER A 325 19.51 0.63 -1.63
C SER A 325 20.10 0.43 -0.23
N SER A 326 21.18 -0.33 -0.14
CA SER A 326 21.96 -0.48 1.10
C SER A 326 22.52 0.85 1.62
N ALA A 327 22.80 1.81 0.74
CA ALA A 327 23.26 3.14 1.13
C ALA A 327 22.17 3.93 1.89
N HIS A 328 20.88 3.72 1.56
CA HIS A 328 19.79 4.30 2.35
C HIS A 328 19.77 3.72 3.77
N ILE A 329 19.94 2.40 3.92
CA ILE A 329 20.00 1.77 5.24
C ILE A 329 21.20 2.28 6.04
N ALA A 330 22.38 2.42 5.41
CA ALA A 330 23.56 2.95 6.06
C ALA A 330 23.31 4.37 6.61
N ARG A 331 22.75 5.26 5.81
CA ARG A 331 22.42 6.63 6.23
C ARG A 331 21.40 6.68 7.38
N LEU A 332 20.38 5.79 7.36
CA LEU A 332 19.44 5.69 8.48
C LEU A 332 20.14 5.28 9.78
N ARG A 333 21.08 4.35 9.70
CA ARG A 333 21.87 3.92 10.87
C ARG A 333 22.85 5.01 11.36
N GLU A 334 23.46 5.77 10.45
CA GLU A 334 24.30 6.93 10.77
C GLU A 334 23.51 8.01 11.52
N GLU A 335 22.24 8.21 11.21
CA GLU A 335 21.31 9.09 11.95
C GLU A 335 20.76 8.44 13.23
N GLY A 336 21.25 7.27 13.63
CA GLY A 336 20.97 6.62 14.89
C GLY A 336 19.68 5.79 14.94
N LEU A 337 19.06 5.46 13.80
CA LEU A 337 17.88 4.60 13.79
C LEU A 337 18.29 3.15 14.11
N SER A 338 17.59 2.57 15.06
CA SER A 338 17.68 1.14 15.38
C SER A 338 17.05 0.27 14.28
N THR A 339 17.32 -1.02 14.30
CA THR A 339 16.68 -1.98 13.37
C THR A 339 15.15 -1.95 13.49
N LEU A 340 14.61 -1.85 14.71
CA LEU A 340 13.16 -1.72 14.93
C LEU A 340 12.60 -0.43 14.29
N GLU A 341 13.27 0.69 14.46
CA GLU A 341 12.85 1.97 13.85
C GLU A 341 12.90 1.92 12.32
N ILE A 342 13.91 1.25 11.74
CA ILE A 342 14.01 1.08 10.27
C ILE A 342 12.90 0.15 9.76
N VAL A 343 12.57 -0.92 10.50
CA VAL A 343 11.42 -1.80 10.18
C VAL A 343 10.11 -1.01 10.23
N ASP A 344 9.91 -0.18 11.26
CA ASP A 344 8.71 0.66 11.37
C ASP A 344 8.59 1.66 10.20
N LEU A 345 9.71 2.28 9.81
CA LEU A 345 9.76 3.17 8.66
C LEU A 345 9.41 2.44 7.36
N ALA A 346 10.00 1.26 7.16
CA ALA A 346 9.75 0.42 5.99
C ALA A 346 8.29 -0.03 5.91
N GLN A 347 7.72 -0.53 7.01
CA GLN A 347 6.34 -0.98 7.07
C GLN A 347 5.36 0.17 6.84
N SER A 348 5.59 1.33 7.46
CA SER A 348 4.75 2.51 7.30
C SER A 348 4.75 3.03 5.86
N THR A 349 5.91 3.05 5.22
CA THR A 349 6.04 3.43 3.81
C THR A 349 5.38 2.40 2.89
N ALA A 350 5.69 1.12 3.08
CA ALA A 350 5.17 0.02 2.26
C ALA A 350 3.64 -0.08 2.33
N PHE A 351 3.04 0.13 3.51
CA PHE A 351 1.59 0.09 3.66
C PHE A 351 0.89 1.16 2.80
N PHE A 352 1.52 2.30 2.58
CA PHE A 352 0.96 3.34 1.71
C PHE A 352 1.12 3.06 0.22
N ALA A 353 1.93 2.09 -0.18
CA ALA A 353 1.82 1.52 -1.53
C ALA A 353 0.48 0.79 -1.73
N TRP A 354 -0.03 0.14 -0.67
CA TRP A 354 -1.35 -0.49 -0.66
C TRP A 354 -2.48 0.53 -0.54
N ALA A 355 -2.48 1.35 0.50
CA ALA A 355 -3.55 2.30 0.78
C ALA A 355 -3.75 3.32 -0.35
N ASN A 356 -2.67 3.91 -0.88
CA ASN A 356 -2.77 4.89 -1.96
C ASN A 356 -3.40 4.29 -3.21
N ARG A 357 -3.02 3.07 -3.59
CA ARG A 357 -3.56 2.42 -4.79
C ARG A 357 -5.05 2.16 -4.69
N LEU A 358 -5.56 1.79 -3.53
CA LEU A 358 -6.99 1.64 -3.30
C LEU A 358 -7.74 2.97 -3.38
N MET A 359 -7.22 4.01 -2.71
CA MET A 359 -7.83 5.34 -2.71
C MET A 359 -7.87 5.96 -4.11
N LEU A 360 -6.83 5.72 -4.91
CA LEU A 360 -6.69 6.29 -6.26
C LEU A 360 -7.49 5.53 -7.32
N THR A 361 -7.77 4.23 -7.12
CA THR A 361 -8.42 3.41 -8.15
C THR A 361 -9.91 3.18 -7.91
N LEU A 362 -10.40 3.35 -6.68
CA LEU A 362 -11.80 3.06 -6.33
C LEU A 362 -12.66 4.31 -6.18
N GLY A 363 -12.06 5.48 -6.19
CA GLY A 363 -12.76 6.75 -6.02
C GLY A 363 -11.83 7.95 -6.07
N GLU A 364 -12.32 9.10 -5.65
CA GLU A 364 -11.60 10.36 -5.74
C GLU A 364 -11.93 11.30 -4.57
N PRO A 365 -11.01 12.21 -4.21
CA PRO A 365 -11.27 13.22 -3.19
C PRO A 365 -12.07 14.39 -3.73
N PHE A 366 -12.75 15.09 -2.84
CA PHE A 366 -13.41 16.36 -3.11
C PHE A 366 -13.12 17.37 -1.98
N ASP A 367 -13.23 18.65 -2.30
CA ASP A 367 -13.18 19.75 -1.32
C ASP A 367 -14.48 19.72 -0.49
N ASP A 368 -14.33 19.74 0.85
CA ASP A 368 -15.45 19.77 1.80
C ASP A 368 -16.01 21.18 1.97
#